data_9c87014f032c71673562160af218f63c
#
_entry.id   9c87014f032c71673562160af218f63c
#
_cell.length_a   1.000
_cell.length_b   1.000
_cell.length_c   1.000
_cell.angle_alpha   90.00
_cell.angle_beta   90.00
_cell.angle_gamma   90.00
#
_symmetry.space_group_name_H-M   'P 1'
#
loop_
_entity.id
_entity.type
_entity.pdbx_description
1 polymer ?
#
loop_
_entity_poly.entity_id
_entity_poly.type
_entity_poly.pdbx_seq_one_letter_code
_entity_poly.pdbx_strand_id
1 'polypeptide(L)'
;MTRITWDETQNRFYETGVQRGVFYGYNPVSKKYDDYAVWNGLSKVTESPDGGDESAIYADNQKYLSLTSAEVLKGTIEAYTYPKKFEAYDGTVGFIDASRSDNTAQNPGVLVGQQARKKFGLVYTTLIGDADTDASIDNNYLIHVIYGAKVSPSEREYETINDNPDAITFSWKFTTTPESIVGDKYVNLKPTASLVFDTRYMSKASIKKVEDTLYGSSASGNDTKPVLPSPAELLTIAGIGNSSSETLHS
;
A
#
# COMPACT_ATOMS: atom_id res chain seq x y z
N MET A 1 -41.70 4.72 -10.68
CA MET A 1 -40.53 3.90 -11.00
C MET A 1 -39.61 4.75 -11.86
N THR A 2 -38.42 5.05 -11.40
CA THR A 2 -37.44 5.81 -12.18
C THR A 2 -36.81 4.84 -13.19
N ARG A 3 -36.83 5.18 -14.48
CA ARG A 3 -36.16 4.39 -15.52
C ARG A 3 -34.65 4.50 -15.30
N ILE A 4 -33.95 3.39 -15.43
CA ILE A 4 -32.48 3.37 -15.39
C ILE A 4 -31.97 4.14 -16.61
N THR A 5 -31.08 5.10 -16.38
CA THR A 5 -30.35 5.82 -17.41
C THR A 5 -28.88 5.37 -17.39
N TRP A 6 -28.28 5.31 -18.57
CA TRP A 6 -26.87 4.91 -18.75
C TRP A 6 -26.08 6.09 -19.29
N ASP A 7 -24.79 6.06 -19.06
CA ASP A 7 -23.83 6.93 -19.71
C ASP A 7 -24.00 8.44 -19.39
N GLU A 8 -24.48 8.73 -18.17
CA GLU A 8 -24.52 10.09 -17.66
C GLU A 8 -23.10 10.63 -17.46
N THR A 9 -22.83 11.84 -17.93
CA THR A 9 -21.50 12.47 -17.90
C THR A 9 -20.91 12.50 -16.51
N GLN A 10 -21.70 12.77 -15.49
CA GLN A 10 -21.29 12.80 -14.08
C GLN A 10 -20.83 11.45 -13.51
N ASN A 11 -21.11 10.35 -14.18
CA ASN A 11 -20.72 8.99 -13.79
C ASN A 11 -19.51 8.48 -14.58
N ARG A 12 -18.99 9.27 -15.52
CA ARG A 12 -17.81 8.93 -16.33
C ARG A 12 -16.57 9.40 -15.63
N PHE A 13 -15.93 8.53 -14.87
CA PHE A 13 -14.64 8.80 -14.26
C PHE A 13 -13.62 7.74 -14.66
N TYR A 14 -12.35 8.12 -14.60
CA TYR A 14 -11.22 7.22 -14.83
C TYR A 14 -10.18 7.42 -13.74
N GLU A 15 -9.45 6.36 -13.47
CA GLU A 15 -8.33 6.36 -12.53
C GLU A 15 -7.02 6.24 -13.31
N THR A 16 -6.02 7.01 -12.92
CA THR A 16 -4.72 7.04 -13.58
C THR A 16 -3.63 7.48 -12.64
N GLY A 17 -2.38 7.25 -13.07
CA GLY A 17 -1.18 7.72 -12.38
C GLY A 17 -0.91 6.98 -11.08
N VAL A 18 0.36 6.86 -10.75
CA VAL A 18 0.85 6.39 -9.45
C VAL A 18 1.83 7.42 -8.95
N GLN A 19 1.61 7.96 -7.76
CA GLN A 19 2.47 8.98 -7.19
C GLN A 19 2.44 8.97 -5.66
N ARG A 20 3.24 9.83 -5.02
CA ARG A 20 3.30 10.03 -3.57
C ARG A 20 3.57 8.72 -2.80
N GLY A 21 4.43 7.86 -3.37
CA GLY A 21 4.83 6.62 -2.73
C GLY A 21 5.56 6.85 -1.41
N VAL A 22 5.17 6.12 -0.37
CA VAL A 22 5.88 6.07 0.91
C VAL A 22 5.99 4.62 1.36
N PHE A 23 7.20 4.22 1.63
CA PHE A 23 7.55 2.95 2.23
C PHE A 23 7.56 3.07 3.75
N TYR A 24 7.02 2.05 4.43
CA TYR A 24 7.01 1.95 5.90
C TYR A 24 7.57 0.62 6.34
N GLY A 25 8.72 0.66 7.00
CA GLY A 25 9.34 -0.54 7.56
C GLY A 25 8.64 -1.02 8.83
N TYR A 26 8.31 -2.30 8.88
CA TYR A 26 7.71 -2.93 10.06
C TYR A 26 8.77 -3.33 11.08
N ASN A 27 8.61 -2.89 12.30
CA ASN A 27 9.44 -3.24 13.43
C ASN A 27 8.78 -4.38 14.23
N PRO A 28 9.38 -5.60 14.25
CA PRO A 28 8.76 -6.75 14.92
C PRO A 28 8.76 -6.64 16.45
N VAL A 29 9.58 -5.77 17.03
CA VAL A 29 9.65 -5.56 18.48
C VAL A 29 8.54 -4.64 18.94
N SER A 30 8.39 -3.47 18.30
CA SER A 30 7.32 -2.50 18.60
C SER A 30 5.99 -2.92 18.00
N LYS A 31 5.97 -3.86 17.03
CA LYS A 31 4.81 -4.25 16.21
C LYS A 31 4.17 -3.06 15.48
N LYS A 32 4.98 -2.09 15.07
CA LYS A 32 4.55 -0.87 14.40
C LYS A 32 5.36 -0.63 13.13
N TYR A 33 4.81 0.20 12.25
CA TYR A 33 5.47 0.72 11.07
C TYR A 33 6.05 2.10 11.40
N ASP A 34 7.21 2.11 12.06
CA ASP A 34 7.84 3.30 12.65
C ASP A 34 9.05 3.83 11.85
N ASP A 35 9.50 3.10 10.84
CA ASP A 35 10.53 3.55 9.90
C ASP A 35 9.89 3.88 8.55
N TYR A 36 10.22 5.02 7.96
CA TYR A 36 9.64 5.44 6.69
C TYR A 36 10.68 6.00 5.73
N ALA A 37 10.36 5.95 4.45
CA ALA A 37 11.09 6.64 3.40
C ALA A 37 10.17 6.96 2.21
N VAL A 38 10.38 8.13 1.61
CA VAL A 38 9.68 8.49 0.37
C VAL A 38 10.17 7.58 -0.76
N TRP A 39 9.23 7.04 -1.52
CA TRP A 39 9.52 6.21 -2.69
C TRP A 39 9.28 7.01 -3.97
N ASN A 40 10.32 7.63 -4.46
CA ASN A 40 10.29 8.32 -5.75
C ASN A 40 10.47 7.33 -6.91
N GLY A 41 9.96 7.70 -8.08
CA GLY A 41 10.17 6.93 -9.31
C GLY A 41 9.30 5.67 -9.43
N LEU A 42 8.22 5.56 -8.64
CA LEU A 42 7.20 4.54 -8.87
C LEU A 42 6.62 4.72 -10.28
N SER A 43 6.62 3.65 -11.06
CA SER A 43 6.01 3.61 -12.40
C SER A 43 4.70 2.84 -12.40
N LYS A 44 4.59 1.78 -11.58
CA LYS A 44 3.40 0.95 -11.53
C LYS A 44 3.31 0.19 -10.21
N VAL A 45 2.11 0.08 -9.69
CA VAL A 45 1.76 -0.86 -8.60
C VAL A 45 0.61 -1.71 -9.09
N THR A 46 0.75 -3.02 -9.02
CA THR A 46 -0.30 -3.99 -9.35
C THR A 46 -0.75 -4.65 -8.08
N GLU A 47 -2.05 -4.70 -7.87
CA GLU A 47 -2.69 -5.43 -6.78
C GLU A 47 -3.45 -6.62 -7.37
N SER A 48 -3.24 -7.81 -6.81
CA SER A 48 -3.85 -9.05 -7.26
C SER A 48 -4.30 -9.85 -6.03
N PRO A 49 -5.56 -9.76 -5.64
CA PRO A 49 -6.12 -10.63 -4.61
C PRO A 49 -5.92 -12.10 -4.99
N ASP A 50 -5.58 -12.94 -4.03
CA ASP A 50 -5.30 -14.35 -4.22
C ASP A 50 -5.87 -15.15 -3.04
N GLY A 51 -6.47 -16.30 -3.31
CA GLY A 51 -7.19 -17.08 -2.31
C GLY A 51 -8.69 -16.80 -2.32
N GLY A 52 -9.38 -17.11 -1.22
CA GLY A 52 -10.83 -17.05 -1.18
C GLY A 52 -11.52 -18.23 -1.89
N ASP A 53 -10.74 -19.17 -2.42
CA ASP A 53 -11.26 -20.34 -3.11
C ASP A 53 -12.06 -21.25 -2.18
N GLU A 54 -13.23 -21.65 -2.65
CA GLU A 54 -14.08 -22.60 -1.96
C GLU A 54 -13.69 -24.04 -2.32
N SER A 55 -13.29 -24.83 -1.34
CA SER A 55 -13.05 -26.26 -1.48
C SER A 55 -14.19 -27.06 -0.85
N ALA A 56 -14.92 -27.78 -1.69
CA ALA A 56 -16.02 -28.62 -1.22
C ALA A 56 -15.51 -29.97 -0.72
N ILE A 57 -15.93 -30.34 0.48
CA ILE A 57 -15.71 -31.69 1.04
C ILE A 57 -16.99 -32.48 0.85
N TYR A 58 -16.85 -33.70 0.32
CA TYR A 58 -17.95 -34.62 0.07
C TYR A 58 -17.89 -35.77 1.04
N ALA A 59 -19.04 -36.16 1.60
CA ALA A 59 -19.25 -37.38 2.38
C ALA A 59 -20.64 -37.95 2.05
N ASP A 60 -20.79 -39.26 2.11
CA ASP A 60 -22.06 -39.98 1.83
C ASP A 60 -22.71 -39.55 0.49
N ASN A 61 -21.88 -39.36 -0.54
CA ASN A 61 -22.27 -38.91 -1.88
C ASN A 61 -22.97 -37.52 -1.93
N GLN A 62 -22.77 -36.69 -0.88
CA GLN A 62 -23.31 -35.32 -0.82
C GLN A 62 -22.20 -34.34 -0.48
N LYS A 63 -22.39 -33.05 -0.88
CA LYS A 63 -21.53 -31.95 -0.42
C LYS A 63 -21.75 -31.77 1.09
N TYR A 64 -20.74 -32.19 1.88
CA TYR A 64 -20.82 -32.18 3.33
C TYR A 64 -20.56 -30.79 3.90
N LEU A 65 -19.54 -30.10 3.42
CA LEU A 65 -19.23 -28.72 3.78
C LEU A 65 -18.32 -28.08 2.72
N SER A 66 -18.20 -26.76 2.80
CA SER A 66 -17.26 -25.96 2.02
C SER A 66 -16.26 -25.29 2.94
N LEU A 67 -14.99 -25.40 2.59
CA LEU A 67 -13.92 -24.65 3.24
C LEU A 67 -13.46 -23.54 2.30
N THR A 68 -13.42 -22.31 2.82
CA THR A 68 -12.88 -21.17 2.08
C THR A 68 -11.47 -20.88 2.55
N SER A 69 -10.52 -20.78 1.63
CA SER A 69 -9.14 -20.41 1.94
C SER A 69 -9.06 -18.96 2.39
N ALA A 70 -8.03 -18.63 3.18
CA ALA A 70 -7.76 -17.24 3.55
C ALA A 70 -7.34 -16.46 2.30
N GLU A 71 -7.93 -15.29 2.11
CA GLU A 71 -7.55 -14.36 1.06
C GLU A 71 -6.30 -13.58 1.47
N VAL A 72 -5.38 -13.40 0.55
CA VAL A 72 -4.18 -12.57 0.69
C VAL A 72 -4.07 -11.62 -0.51
N LEU A 73 -3.45 -10.47 -0.32
CA LEU A 73 -3.14 -9.58 -1.42
C LEU A 73 -1.72 -9.89 -1.91
N LYS A 74 -1.59 -10.17 -3.19
CA LYS A 74 -0.32 -10.23 -3.92
C LYS A 74 -0.21 -9.03 -4.83
N GLY A 75 0.98 -8.72 -5.29
CA GLY A 75 1.16 -7.65 -6.25
C GLY A 75 2.59 -7.52 -6.72
N THR A 76 2.79 -6.49 -7.54
CA THR A 76 4.10 -6.12 -8.08
C THR A 76 4.28 -4.62 -7.97
N ILE A 77 5.44 -4.20 -7.50
CA ILE A 77 5.87 -2.81 -7.49
C ILE A 77 6.92 -2.65 -8.57
N GLU A 78 6.71 -1.71 -9.49
CA GLU A 78 7.68 -1.34 -10.52
C GLU A 78 8.12 0.10 -10.31
N ALA A 79 9.42 0.35 -10.39
CA ALA A 79 9.98 1.68 -10.19
C ALA A 79 11.33 1.85 -10.89
N TYR A 80 11.68 3.09 -11.23
CA TYR A 80 13.01 3.44 -11.74
C TYR A 80 14.04 3.63 -10.64
N THR A 81 13.59 3.85 -9.40
CA THR A 81 14.46 4.01 -8.23
C THR A 81 13.74 3.53 -6.97
N TYR A 82 14.49 3.33 -5.91
CA TYR A 82 13.94 2.91 -4.62
C TYR A 82 14.71 3.54 -3.46
N PRO A 83 14.07 3.73 -2.29
CA PRO A 83 14.76 4.28 -1.13
C PRO A 83 15.78 3.27 -0.59
N LYS A 84 16.96 3.76 -0.18
CA LYS A 84 18.04 2.93 0.38
C LYS A 84 17.59 2.05 1.54
N LYS A 85 16.70 2.55 2.37
CA LYS A 85 16.12 1.77 3.49
C LYS A 85 15.41 0.51 3.04
N PHE A 86 14.86 0.49 1.82
CA PHE A 86 14.16 -0.67 1.27
C PHE A 86 15.08 -1.86 0.99
N GLU A 87 16.38 -1.64 0.80
CA GLU A 87 17.36 -2.72 0.56
C GLU A 87 17.32 -3.79 1.67
N ALA A 88 17.14 -3.37 2.92
CA ALA A 88 17.01 -4.30 4.04
C ALA A 88 15.72 -5.15 4.01
N TYR A 89 14.76 -4.78 3.17
CA TYR A 89 13.46 -5.45 3.04
C TYR A 89 13.41 -6.32 1.78
N ASP A 90 14.20 -6.01 0.76
CA ASP A 90 14.29 -6.84 -0.44
C ASP A 90 15.30 -8.00 -0.32
N GLY A 91 15.88 -8.17 0.86
CA GLY A 91 16.83 -9.26 1.16
C GLY A 91 18.28 -8.89 0.92
N THR A 92 18.62 -7.63 1.11
CA THR A 92 19.98 -7.11 1.00
C THR A 92 20.45 -6.57 2.35
N VAL A 93 21.70 -6.84 2.73
CA VAL A 93 22.34 -6.28 3.93
C VAL A 93 23.53 -5.45 3.50
N GLY A 94 23.56 -4.21 3.96
CA GLY A 94 24.63 -3.27 3.68
C GLY A 94 25.76 -3.32 4.69
N PHE A 95 27.00 -3.20 4.23
CA PHE A 95 28.20 -3.05 5.05
C PHE A 95 28.87 -1.72 4.76
N ILE A 96 29.31 -1.06 5.84
CA ILE A 96 29.96 0.23 5.80
C ILE A 96 31.45 0.03 5.56
N ASP A 97 32.04 0.80 4.63
CA ASP A 97 33.48 0.96 4.54
C ASP A 97 33.93 2.00 5.57
N ALA A 98 34.55 1.55 6.64
CA ALA A 98 34.98 2.40 7.74
C ALA A 98 36.09 3.40 7.35
N SER A 99 36.75 3.22 6.21
CA SER A 99 37.76 4.14 5.68
C SER A 99 37.19 5.39 5.03
N ARG A 100 35.88 5.41 4.76
CA ARG A 100 35.15 6.54 4.15
C ARG A 100 34.28 7.25 5.16
N SER A 101 34.46 8.54 5.31
CA SER A 101 33.71 9.37 6.27
C SER A 101 32.23 9.60 5.85
N ASP A 102 31.92 9.46 4.55
CA ASP A 102 30.58 9.60 3.97
C ASP A 102 29.78 8.28 3.95
N ASN A 103 30.42 7.18 4.35
CA ASN A 103 29.81 5.87 4.44
C ASN A 103 29.06 5.74 5.77
N THR A 104 27.74 5.60 5.70
CA THR A 104 26.85 5.49 6.86
C THR A 104 25.97 4.27 6.75
N ALA A 105 25.24 3.94 7.80
CA ALA A 105 24.23 2.87 7.77
C ALA A 105 23.16 3.08 6.68
N GLN A 106 22.92 4.33 6.26
CA GLN A 106 22.01 4.69 5.18
C GLN A 106 22.68 4.57 3.79
N ASN A 107 24.03 4.61 3.73
CA ASN A 107 24.78 4.57 2.48
C ASN A 107 25.91 3.52 2.59
N PRO A 108 25.58 2.23 2.60
CA PRO A 108 26.60 1.17 2.68
C PRO A 108 27.42 1.11 1.39
N GLY A 109 28.71 0.79 1.54
CA GLY A 109 29.62 0.62 0.41
C GLY A 109 29.52 -0.76 -0.25
N VAL A 110 29.06 -1.77 0.48
CA VAL A 110 28.91 -3.15 0.01
C VAL A 110 27.52 -3.66 0.35
N LEU A 111 26.88 -4.29 -0.61
CA LEU A 111 25.56 -4.90 -0.47
C LEU A 111 25.65 -6.42 -0.63
N VAL A 112 25.21 -7.16 0.37
CA VAL A 112 25.16 -8.62 0.37
C VAL A 112 23.70 -9.05 0.17
N GLY A 113 23.40 -9.65 -0.95
CA GLY A 113 22.08 -10.14 -1.32
C GLY A 113 21.69 -11.47 -0.67
N GLN A 114 20.47 -11.95 -1.00
CA GLN A 114 19.93 -13.26 -0.58
C GLN A 114 19.78 -13.41 0.95
N GLN A 115 19.57 -12.31 1.64
CA GLN A 115 19.35 -12.28 3.08
C GLN A 115 17.85 -12.37 3.42
N ALA A 116 17.54 -12.48 4.71
CA ALA A 116 16.16 -12.55 5.17
C ALA A 116 15.40 -11.25 4.86
N ARG A 117 14.23 -11.38 4.23
CA ARG A 117 13.35 -10.28 3.90
C ARG A 117 12.44 -9.93 5.06
N LYS A 118 12.24 -8.63 5.26
CA LYS A 118 11.40 -8.09 6.33
C LYS A 118 10.02 -7.70 5.80
N LYS A 119 9.08 -7.56 6.72
CA LYS A 119 7.71 -7.08 6.47
C LYS A 119 7.70 -5.56 6.36
N PHE A 120 6.85 -5.00 5.49
CA PHE A 120 6.71 -3.56 5.31
C PHE A 120 5.28 -3.18 4.93
N GLY A 121 4.98 -1.88 4.98
CA GLY A 121 3.79 -1.27 4.43
C GLY A 121 4.14 -0.34 3.28
N LEU A 122 3.21 -0.15 2.37
CA LEU A 122 3.33 0.77 1.23
C LEU A 122 2.09 1.66 1.18
N VAL A 123 2.33 2.96 1.00
CA VAL A 123 1.27 3.93 0.72
C VAL A 123 1.57 4.57 -0.62
N TYR A 124 0.57 4.73 -1.46
CA TYR A 124 0.66 5.45 -2.72
C TYR A 124 -0.69 6.07 -3.09
N THR A 125 -0.69 6.96 -4.05
CA THR A 125 -1.87 7.70 -4.48
C THR A 125 -2.08 7.50 -5.97
N THR A 126 -3.34 7.28 -6.38
CA THR A 126 -3.78 7.33 -7.78
C THR A 126 -4.72 8.52 -7.97
N LEU A 127 -4.77 9.07 -9.17
CA LEU A 127 -5.55 10.23 -9.51
C LEU A 127 -6.87 9.84 -10.16
N ILE A 128 -7.92 10.59 -9.90
CA ILE A 128 -9.22 10.43 -10.52
C ILE A 128 -9.51 11.66 -11.37
N GLY A 129 -9.85 11.42 -12.63
CA GLY A 129 -10.41 12.42 -13.53
C GLY A 129 -11.79 12.00 -14.02
N ASP A 130 -12.55 12.95 -14.50
CA ASP A 130 -13.84 12.75 -15.13
C ASP A 130 -13.93 13.47 -16.50
N ALA A 131 -15.11 13.51 -17.11
CA ALA A 131 -15.29 14.10 -18.43
C ALA A 131 -15.02 15.61 -18.49
N ASP A 132 -15.15 16.29 -17.35
CA ASP A 132 -15.07 17.75 -17.23
C ASP A 132 -13.83 18.21 -16.45
N THR A 133 -13.16 17.29 -15.75
CA THR A 133 -12.06 17.58 -14.81
C THR A 133 -10.89 16.66 -15.04
N ASP A 134 -9.74 17.21 -15.37
CA ASP A 134 -8.50 16.46 -15.51
C ASP A 134 -8.08 15.79 -14.20
N ALA A 135 -7.46 14.61 -14.32
CA ALA A 135 -6.91 13.89 -13.19
C ALA A 135 -5.77 14.70 -12.55
N SER A 136 -5.96 15.16 -11.32
CA SER A 136 -5.01 15.97 -10.57
C SER A 136 -5.11 15.71 -9.07
N ILE A 137 -3.99 15.87 -8.36
CA ILE A 137 -3.95 15.77 -6.90
C ILE A 137 -4.76 16.89 -6.21
N ASP A 138 -4.99 18.00 -6.90
CA ASP A 138 -5.78 19.13 -6.41
C ASP A 138 -7.29 18.87 -6.52
N ASN A 139 -7.68 17.87 -7.28
CA ASN A 139 -9.08 17.49 -7.51
C ASN A 139 -9.46 16.27 -6.65
N ASN A 140 -9.48 15.09 -7.27
CA ASN A 140 -9.87 13.86 -6.61
C ASN A 140 -8.81 12.77 -6.80
N TYR A 141 -8.58 11.99 -5.76
CA TYR A 141 -7.58 10.92 -5.76
C TYR A 141 -7.96 9.82 -4.78
N LEU A 142 -7.32 8.68 -4.94
CA LEU A 142 -7.38 7.57 -4.00
C LEU A 142 -6.06 7.48 -3.23
N ILE A 143 -6.13 7.23 -1.94
CA ILE A 143 -4.96 6.88 -1.13
C ILE A 143 -5.04 5.37 -0.88
N HIS A 144 -4.08 4.65 -1.43
CA HIS A 144 -3.93 3.22 -1.25
C HIS A 144 -2.94 2.94 -0.13
N VAL A 145 -3.32 2.05 0.77
CA VAL A 145 -2.49 1.65 1.92
C VAL A 145 -2.39 0.13 1.93
N ILE A 146 -1.19 -0.40 1.76
CA ILE A 146 -0.91 -1.84 1.79
C ILE A 146 -0.18 -2.18 3.09
N TYR A 147 -0.69 -3.17 3.79
CA TYR A 147 -0.14 -3.69 5.03
C TYR A 147 0.51 -5.05 4.84
N GLY A 148 1.49 -5.32 5.69
CA GLY A 148 2.01 -6.66 5.82
C GLY A 148 2.70 -7.23 4.59
N ALA A 149 3.13 -6.38 3.67
CA ALA A 149 3.81 -6.80 2.45
C ALA A 149 5.20 -7.38 2.75
N LYS A 150 5.57 -8.42 2.02
CA LYS A 150 6.89 -9.02 2.03
C LYS A 150 7.29 -9.34 0.61
N VAL A 151 8.44 -8.85 0.20
CA VAL A 151 8.95 -9.06 -1.15
C VAL A 151 9.35 -10.52 -1.35
N SER A 152 9.00 -11.08 -2.50
CA SER A 152 9.52 -12.35 -3.01
C SER A 152 10.82 -12.12 -3.78
N PRO A 153 11.69 -13.13 -3.97
CA PRO A 153 12.80 -13.02 -4.89
C PRO A 153 12.30 -12.59 -6.28
N SER A 154 12.82 -11.48 -6.77
CA SER A 154 12.45 -10.92 -8.07
C SER A 154 13.66 -10.89 -8.98
N GLU A 155 13.42 -11.03 -10.26
CA GLU A 155 14.42 -10.90 -11.31
C GLU A 155 14.88 -9.44 -11.40
N ARG A 156 16.16 -9.26 -11.69
CA ARG A 156 16.76 -7.95 -12.01
C ARG A 156 17.46 -8.09 -13.35
N GLU A 157 17.13 -7.21 -14.25
CA GLU A 157 17.68 -7.19 -15.58
C GLU A 157 18.64 -5.99 -15.73
N TYR A 158 19.78 -6.23 -16.35
CA TYR A 158 20.79 -5.21 -16.62
C TYR A 158 21.18 -5.29 -18.07
N GLU A 159 20.93 -4.23 -18.81
CA GLU A 159 21.21 -4.14 -20.24
C GLU A 159 22.35 -3.17 -20.56
N THR A 160 23.02 -3.40 -21.67
CA THR A 160 24.03 -2.49 -22.21
C THR A 160 23.35 -1.27 -22.82
N ILE A 161 23.94 -0.09 -22.61
CA ILE A 161 23.50 1.14 -23.27
C ILE A 161 23.63 0.98 -24.78
N ASN A 162 22.53 1.24 -25.50
CA ASN A 162 22.44 1.23 -26.94
C ASN A 162 22.10 2.65 -27.47
N ASP A 163 21.76 2.76 -28.74
CA ASP A 163 21.41 4.05 -29.37
C ASP A 163 20.12 4.69 -28.82
N ASN A 164 19.29 3.88 -28.17
CA ASN A 164 18.08 4.33 -27.43
C ASN A 164 18.17 3.84 -25.98
N PRO A 165 18.90 4.55 -25.10
CA PRO A 165 19.07 4.12 -23.72
C PRO A 165 17.77 4.24 -22.95
N ASP A 166 17.29 3.12 -22.41
CA ASP A 166 16.17 3.07 -21.49
C ASP A 166 16.65 2.98 -20.04
N ALA A 167 15.90 3.57 -19.15
CA ALA A 167 16.18 3.43 -17.71
C ALA A 167 15.84 2.03 -17.24
N ILE A 168 16.72 1.44 -16.42
CA ILE A 168 16.46 0.14 -15.78
C ILE A 168 15.22 0.26 -14.91
N THR A 169 14.24 -0.60 -15.12
CA THR A 169 13.05 -0.72 -14.30
C THR A 169 13.24 -1.84 -13.29
N PHE A 170 13.17 -1.48 -12.02
CA PHE A 170 13.17 -2.47 -10.93
C PHE A 170 11.76 -2.99 -10.72
N SER A 171 11.63 -4.30 -10.48
CA SER A 171 10.36 -4.97 -10.24
C SER A 171 10.45 -5.84 -8.99
N TRP A 172 9.48 -5.72 -8.09
CA TRP A 172 9.39 -6.53 -6.88
C TRP A 172 7.99 -7.13 -6.75
N LYS A 173 7.91 -8.43 -6.81
CA LYS A 173 6.69 -9.16 -6.44
C LYS A 173 6.58 -9.19 -4.92
N PHE A 174 5.38 -8.99 -4.39
CA PHE A 174 5.13 -9.08 -2.96
C PHE A 174 3.90 -9.94 -2.66
N THR A 175 3.87 -10.45 -1.45
CA THR A 175 2.69 -11.12 -0.87
C THR A 175 2.45 -10.51 0.50
N THR A 176 1.20 -10.33 0.87
CA THR A 176 0.84 -9.73 2.15
C THR A 176 0.46 -10.77 3.19
N THR A 177 0.54 -10.35 4.44
CA THR A 177 -0.11 -11.03 5.57
C THR A 177 -1.16 -10.07 6.09
N PRO A 178 -2.46 -10.37 5.94
CA PRO A 178 -3.53 -9.52 6.40
C PRO A 178 -3.41 -9.20 7.90
N GLU A 179 -3.73 -7.97 8.28
CA GLU A 179 -3.72 -7.50 9.65
C GLU A 179 -5.13 -7.41 10.22
N SER A 180 -5.28 -7.77 11.48
CA SER A 180 -6.57 -7.75 12.15
C SER A 180 -7.08 -6.33 12.34
N ILE A 181 -8.36 -6.13 12.06
CA ILE A 181 -9.07 -4.91 12.38
C ILE A 181 -9.80 -5.16 13.71
N VAL A 182 -9.16 -4.78 14.81
CA VAL A 182 -9.71 -4.99 16.16
C VAL A 182 -10.22 -3.65 16.70
N GLY A 183 -11.50 -3.63 17.09
CA GLY A 183 -12.12 -2.46 17.71
C GLY A 183 -13.62 -2.64 17.82
N ASP A 184 -14.23 -2.08 18.86
CA ASP A 184 -15.68 -2.19 19.15
C ASP A 184 -16.58 -1.70 17.99
N LYS A 185 -16.01 -0.87 17.12
CA LYS A 185 -16.70 -0.28 15.96
C LYS A 185 -16.61 -1.13 14.68
N TYR A 186 -15.73 -2.12 14.65
CA TYR A 186 -15.41 -2.91 13.46
C TYR A 186 -15.69 -4.40 13.67
N VAL A 187 -16.73 -4.68 14.42
CA VAL A 187 -17.19 -6.05 14.71
C VAL A 187 -17.53 -6.74 13.37
N ASN A 188 -17.01 -7.95 13.19
CA ASN A 188 -17.22 -8.81 12.01
C ASN A 188 -16.41 -8.44 10.73
N LEU A 189 -15.48 -7.50 10.78
CA LEU A 189 -14.55 -7.35 9.67
C LEU A 189 -13.47 -8.44 9.69
N LYS A 190 -13.17 -8.97 8.51
CA LYS A 190 -12.04 -9.88 8.33
C LYS A 190 -10.72 -9.11 8.39
N PRO A 191 -9.60 -9.75 8.74
CA PRO A 191 -8.28 -9.16 8.57
C PRO A 191 -8.09 -8.63 7.15
N THR A 192 -7.46 -7.46 7.02
CA THR A 192 -7.22 -6.84 5.72
C THR A 192 -5.74 -6.59 5.47
N ALA A 193 -5.36 -6.63 4.21
CA ALA A 193 -4.03 -6.24 3.74
C ALA A 193 -4.04 -4.89 3.01
N SER A 194 -5.23 -4.35 2.70
CA SER A 194 -5.32 -3.06 2.03
C SER A 194 -6.46 -2.20 2.55
N LEU A 195 -6.26 -0.90 2.53
CA LEU A 195 -7.28 0.13 2.71
C LEU A 195 -7.18 1.11 1.55
N VAL A 196 -8.33 1.57 1.06
CA VAL A 196 -8.40 2.61 0.03
C VAL A 196 -9.28 3.73 0.54
N PHE A 197 -8.78 4.95 0.53
CA PHE A 197 -9.51 6.14 0.91
C PHE A 197 -9.86 6.94 -0.34
N ASP A 198 -11.15 7.05 -0.63
CA ASP A 198 -11.67 7.80 -1.79
C ASP A 198 -12.02 9.23 -1.37
N THR A 199 -11.24 10.19 -1.86
CA THR A 199 -11.40 11.59 -1.48
C THR A 199 -12.69 12.22 -1.97
N ARG A 200 -13.36 11.64 -2.96
CA ARG A 200 -14.66 12.12 -3.45
C ARG A 200 -15.76 11.99 -2.40
N TYR A 201 -15.66 10.98 -1.54
CA TYR A 201 -16.69 10.63 -0.55
C TYR A 201 -16.26 10.89 0.89
N MET A 202 -15.11 11.51 1.09
CA MET A 202 -14.59 11.86 2.41
C MET A 202 -14.65 13.37 2.66
N SER A 203 -14.82 13.77 3.92
CA SER A 203 -14.70 15.18 4.29
C SER A 203 -13.23 15.63 4.18
N LYS A 204 -13.00 16.88 3.78
CA LYS A 204 -11.65 17.47 3.73
C LYS A 204 -10.90 17.37 5.07
N ALA A 205 -11.62 17.44 6.18
CA ALA A 205 -11.04 17.30 7.52
C ALA A 205 -10.56 15.88 7.79
N SER A 206 -11.31 14.86 7.33
CA SER A 206 -10.91 13.45 7.44
C SER A 206 -9.73 13.12 6.53
N ILE A 207 -9.75 13.60 5.28
CA ILE A 207 -8.64 13.45 4.34
C ILE A 207 -7.37 14.04 4.95
N LYS A 208 -7.45 15.29 5.44
CA LYS A 208 -6.30 15.96 6.05
C LYS A 208 -5.72 15.16 7.23
N LYS A 209 -6.55 14.60 8.10
CA LYS A 209 -6.07 13.76 9.22
C LYS A 209 -5.33 12.51 8.73
N VAL A 210 -5.85 11.85 7.70
CA VAL A 210 -5.20 10.69 7.10
C VAL A 210 -3.85 11.09 6.48
N GLU A 211 -3.83 12.17 5.71
CA GLU A 211 -2.59 12.68 5.09
C GLU A 211 -1.56 13.14 6.12
N ASP A 212 -1.96 13.92 7.12
CA ASP A 212 -1.07 14.37 8.20
C ASP A 212 -0.45 13.18 8.95
N THR A 213 -1.19 12.07 9.08
CA THR A 213 -0.69 10.85 9.69
C THR A 213 0.27 10.10 8.78
N LEU A 214 -0.12 9.90 7.51
CA LEU A 214 0.64 9.09 6.56
C LEU A 214 1.83 9.84 5.96
N TYR A 215 1.73 11.14 5.76
CA TYR A 215 2.78 11.94 5.12
C TYR A 215 3.49 12.90 6.08
N GLY A 216 2.99 13.00 7.31
CA GLY A 216 3.46 13.98 8.27
C GLY A 216 2.87 15.36 8.04
N SER A 217 2.92 16.20 9.04
CA SER A 217 2.49 17.60 8.96
C SER A 217 3.55 18.54 9.49
N SER A 218 3.65 19.70 8.85
CA SER A 218 4.48 20.83 9.27
C SER A 218 3.56 21.99 9.65
N ALA A 219 2.84 21.87 10.77
CA ALA A 219 1.97 22.91 11.27
C ALA A 219 2.68 23.69 12.40
N SER A 220 2.94 24.98 12.18
CA SER A 220 3.41 26.00 13.15
C SER A 220 3.89 25.46 14.52
N GLY A 221 5.07 24.86 14.55
CA GLY A 221 5.71 24.43 15.80
C GLY A 221 5.44 23.00 16.28
N ASN A 222 4.62 22.22 15.58
CA ASN A 222 4.38 20.79 15.87
C ASN A 222 4.53 19.93 14.60
N ASP A 223 5.77 19.67 14.22
CA ASP A 223 6.06 18.74 13.14
C ASP A 223 5.74 17.30 13.58
N THR A 224 4.79 16.66 12.89
CA THR A 224 4.50 15.25 13.10
C THR A 224 5.22 14.41 12.04
N LYS A 225 5.90 13.35 12.50
CA LYS A 225 6.58 12.42 11.61
C LYS A 225 5.55 11.51 10.92
N PRO A 226 5.78 11.15 9.65
CA PRO A 226 5.00 10.14 8.98
C PRO A 226 4.98 8.81 9.76
N VAL A 227 3.83 8.22 9.90
CA VAL A 227 3.65 6.92 10.54
C VAL A 227 2.51 6.16 9.84
N LEU A 228 2.64 4.85 9.74
CA LEU A 228 1.55 3.99 9.29
C LEU A 228 0.93 3.28 10.50
N PRO A 229 -0.22 3.75 11.01
CA PRO A 229 -0.95 3.08 12.09
C PRO A 229 -1.52 1.74 11.64
N SER A 230 -1.96 0.93 12.57
CA SER A 230 -2.74 -0.27 12.25
C SER A 230 -4.03 0.08 11.47
N PRO A 231 -4.62 -0.85 10.73
CA PRO A 231 -5.84 -0.57 9.97
C PRO A 231 -6.97 0.04 10.83
N ALA A 232 -7.19 -0.49 12.02
CA ALA A 232 -8.22 0.00 12.95
C ALA A 232 -7.94 1.42 13.46
N GLU A 233 -6.68 1.71 13.79
CA GLU A 233 -6.26 3.05 14.22
C GLU A 233 -6.42 4.07 13.09
N LEU A 234 -6.02 3.71 11.86
CA LEU A 234 -6.12 4.60 10.71
C LEU A 234 -7.58 4.92 10.36
N LEU A 235 -8.47 3.93 10.39
CA LEU A 235 -9.92 4.14 10.22
C LEU A 235 -10.49 5.06 11.32
N THR A 236 -10.03 4.90 12.56
CA THR A 236 -10.46 5.77 13.68
C THR A 236 -9.98 7.21 13.50
N ILE A 237 -8.73 7.41 13.04
CA ILE A 237 -8.16 8.72 12.73
C ILE A 237 -8.94 9.40 11.61
N ALA A 238 -9.32 8.65 10.58
CA ALA A 238 -10.17 9.12 9.50
C ALA A 238 -11.58 9.51 9.97
N GLY A 239 -11.97 9.15 11.20
CA GLY A 239 -13.30 9.41 11.73
C GLY A 239 -14.38 8.50 11.18
N ILE A 240 -13.99 7.36 10.60
CA ILE A 240 -14.90 6.35 10.04
C ILE A 240 -15.35 5.40 11.14
N GLY A 241 -16.61 4.98 11.10
CA GLY A 241 -17.20 4.09 12.12
C GLY A 241 -17.83 4.79 13.32
N ASN A 242 -18.03 6.10 13.28
CA ASN A 242 -18.74 6.86 14.32
C ASN A 242 -20.24 7.05 14.06
N SER A 243 -20.79 6.60 12.96
CA SER A 243 -22.23 6.63 12.74
C SER A 243 -22.85 5.42 13.45
N SER A 244 -23.60 5.71 14.50
CA SER A 244 -24.60 4.81 15.04
C SER A 244 -25.52 4.34 13.90
N SER A 245 -25.60 3.04 13.68
CA SER A 245 -26.59 2.37 12.85
C SER A 245 -26.59 2.72 11.34
N GLU A 246 -25.70 2.12 10.57
CA GLU A 246 -26.07 1.71 9.23
C GLU A 246 -25.51 0.32 8.95
N THR A 247 -26.44 -0.60 8.81
CA THR A 247 -26.27 -1.95 8.34
C THR A 247 -25.54 -1.93 7.00
N LEU A 248 -24.37 -2.54 6.98
CA LEU A 248 -23.73 -2.93 5.73
C LEU A 248 -24.73 -3.78 4.93
N HIS A 249 -25.14 -3.28 3.81
CA HIS A 249 -25.89 -4.07 2.83
C HIS A 249 -25.00 -5.22 2.36
N SER A 250 -25.41 -6.43 2.77
CA SER A 250 -24.91 -7.70 2.22
C SER A 250 -25.37 -7.89 0.79
#